data_bd49e4e9d18b3454ca841cee952e8ebc
#
_entry.id   bd49e4e9d18b3454ca841cee952e8ebc
#
_cell.length_a   1.000
_cell.length_b   1.000
_cell.length_c   1.000
_cell.angle_alpha   90.00
_cell.angle_beta   90.00
_cell.angle_gamma   90.00
#
_symmetry.space_group_name_H-M   'P 1'
#
loop_
_entity.id
_entity.type
_entity.pdbx_description
1 polymer ?
#
loop_
_entity_poly.entity_id
_entity_poly.type
_entity_poly.pdbx_seq_one_letter_code
_entity_poly.pdbx_strand_id
1 'polypeptide(L)'
;MISIIICCRQHDITEEQRQSIESSIGTPHEIIVIDNSSNHHTIFSAYNEGVKRSQYEILCFMHDDTLCHQQNWGQILCGYFENPQIGLVGISGALYLSSLPAPWWSISNSSFDFQCIAQCVRDTNRKDRSISRQSVIPVQEPLSGYTDVVVCDGILLAIPK
;
A
#
# COMPACT_ATOMS: atom_id res chain seq x y z
N MET A 1 -10.51 -8.61 10.38
CA MET A 1 -10.39 -9.53 9.22
C MET A 1 -10.26 -8.69 7.96
N ILE A 2 -9.43 -9.11 6.99
CA ILE A 2 -9.05 -8.28 5.84
C ILE A 2 -9.18 -9.06 4.54
N SER A 3 -9.82 -8.46 3.51
CA SER A 3 -9.77 -8.93 2.14
C SER A 3 -8.68 -8.15 1.39
N ILE A 4 -7.60 -8.83 1.00
CA ILE A 4 -6.49 -8.25 0.24
C ILE A 4 -6.79 -8.46 -1.24
N ILE A 5 -6.85 -7.35 -2.00
CA ILE A 5 -7.20 -7.34 -3.41
C ILE A 5 -5.98 -6.88 -4.20
N ILE A 6 -5.53 -7.74 -5.10
CA ILE A 6 -4.33 -7.52 -5.91
C ILE A 6 -4.69 -7.64 -7.39
N CYS A 7 -4.49 -6.56 -8.15
CA CYS A 7 -4.53 -6.60 -9.60
C CYS A 7 -3.17 -7.04 -10.12
N CYS A 8 -3.07 -8.28 -10.62
CA CYS A 8 -1.81 -8.89 -11.00
C CYS A 8 -1.58 -8.80 -12.51
N ARG A 9 -0.39 -8.34 -12.90
CA ARG A 9 0.07 -8.31 -14.31
C ARG A 9 0.44 -9.71 -14.83
N GLN A 10 0.47 -10.70 -13.96
CA GLN A 10 0.63 -12.11 -14.26
C GLN A 10 -0.65 -12.86 -13.87
N HIS A 11 -0.70 -14.16 -14.11
CA HIS A 11 -1.87 -14.97 -13.74
C HIS A 11 -2.10 -15.05 -12.23
N ASP A 12 -1.02 -14.97 -11.43
CA ASP A 12 -1.07 -14.98 -9.98
C ASP A 12 0.12 -14.19 -9.41
N ILE A 13 0.04 -13.83 -8.13
CA ILE A 13 1.13 -13.23 -7.37
C ILE A 13 2.27 -14.23 -7.17
N THR A 14 3.47 -13.73 -6.93
CA THR A 14 4.62 -14.60 -6.64
C THR A 14 4.44 -15.31 -5.31
N GLU A 15 5.04 -16.50 -5.20
CA GLU A 15 5.06 -17.26 -3.93
C GLU A 15 5.72 -16.45 -2.80
N GLU A 16 6.77 -15.69 -3.13
CA GLU A 16 7.43 -14.78 -2.19
C GLU A 16 6.48 -13.72 -1.64
N GLN A 17 5.67 -13.10 -2.51
CA GLN A 17 4.67 -12.11 -2.06
C GLN A 17 3.62 -12.78 -1.19
N ARG A 18 3.08 -13.92 -1.60
CA ARG A 18 2.10 -14.68 -0.82
C ARG A 18 2.62 -15.02 0.57
N GLN A 19 3.81 -15.58 0.66
CA GLN A 19 4.45 -15.91 1.94
C GLN A 19 4.72 -14.68 2.80
N SER A 20 5.14 -13.55 2.20
CA SER A 20 5.36 -12.32 2.94
C SER A 20 4.08 -11.80 3.60
N ILE A 21 2.94 -11.93 2.93
CA ILE A 21 1.63 -11.56 3.48
C ILE A 21 1.24 -12.53 4.59
N GLU A 22 1.20 -13.82 4.29
CA GLU A 22 0.72 -14.87 5.21
C GLU A 22 1.52 -14.92 6.51
N SER A 23 2.85 -14.75 6.43
CA SER A 23 3.73 -14.81 7.60
C SER A 23 3.72 -13.54 8.46
N SER A 24 3.23 -12.42 7.96
CA SER A 24 3.36 -11.12 8.63
C SER A 24 2.03 -10.45 9.00
N ILE A 25 0.92 -10.82 8.40
CA ILE A 25 -0.35 -10.11 8.54
C ILE A 25 -0.96 -10.18 9.95
N GLY A 26 -0.85 -11.30 10.65
CA GLY A 26 -1.27 -11.47 12.04
C GLY A 26 -2.79 -11.43 12.29
N THR A 27 -3.63 -11.52 11.26
CA THR A 27 -5.11 -11.51 11.38
C THR A 27 -5.73 -12.43 10.33
N PRO A 28 -6.94 -12.98 10.55
CA PRO A 28 -7.67 -13.71 9.52
C PRO A 28 -7.87 -12.84 8.27
N HIS A 29 -7.55 -13.41 7.11
CA HIS A 29 -7.58 -12.71 5.84
C HIS A 29 -7.91 -13.64 4.68
N GLU A 30 -8.16 -13.05 3.53
CA GLU A 30 -8.20 -13.70 2.24
C GLU A 30 -7.38 -12.89 1.24
N ILE A 31 -6.82 -13.55 0.23
CA ILE A 31 -6.11 -12.92 -0.88
C ILE A 31 -6.92 -13.14 -2.15
N ILE A 32 -7.37 -12.06 -2.77
CA ILE A 32 -8.15 -12.05 -4.00
C ILE A 32 -7.28 -11.51 -5.10
N VAL A 33 -6.78 -12.39 -5.95
CA VAL A 33 -5.98 -12.02 -7.12
C VAL A 33 -6.91 -11.84 -8.31
N ILE A 34 -6.80 -10.70 -8.97
CA ILE A 34 -7.45 -10.40 -10.24
C ILE A 34 -6.39 -10.52 -11.33
N ASP A 35 -6.48 -11.60 -12.10
CA ASP A 35 -5.62 -11.82 -13.26
C ASP A 35 -5.86 -10.77 -14.33
N ASN A 36 -4.89 -9.93 -14.55
CA ASN A 36 -4.87 -8.90 -15.59
C ASN A 36 -3.71 -9.10 -16.58
N SER A 37 -3.22 -10.32 -16.72
CA SER A 37 -2.12 -10.68 -17.64
C SER A 37 -2.42 -10.32 -19.10
N SER A 38 -3.69 -10.36 -19.46
CA SER A 38 -4.19 -9.98 -20.80
C SER A 38 -4.60 -8.49 -20.91
N ASN A 39 -4.36 -7.71 -19.85
CA ASN A 39 -4.66 -6.28 -19.81
C ASN A 39 -6.13 -5.92 -20.10
N HIS A 40 -7.06 -6.76 -19.64
CA HIS A 40 -8.50 -6.58 -19.86
C HIS A 40 -9.14 -5.59 -18.85
N HIS A 41 -8.49 -5.37 -17.71
CA HIS A 41 -8.97 -4.48 -16.67
C HIS A 41 -8.14 -3.19 -16.60
N THR A 42 -8.81 -2.08 -16.36
CA THR A 42 -8.16 -0.95 -15.71
C THR A 42 -7.94 -1.29 -14.24
N ILE A 43 -7.04 -0.60 -13.55
CA ILE A 43 -6.82 -0.82 -12.11
C ILE A 43 -8.15 -0.67 -11.31
N PHE A 44 -8.97 0.30 -11.67
CA PHE A 44 -10.26 0.53 -11.03
C PHE A 44 -11.25 -0.61 -11.25
N SER A 45 -11.35 -1.13 -12.49
CA SER A 45 -12.25 -2.25 -12.78
C SER A 45 -11.79 -3.55 -12.11
N ALA A 46 -10.48 -3.79 -12.03
CA ALA A 46 -9.90 -4.92 -11.32
C ALA A 46 -10.22 -4.84 -9.81
N TYR A 47 -9.99 -3.70 -9.18
CA TYR A 47 -10.30 -3.50 -7.76
C TYR A 47 -11.80 -3.64 -7.47
N ASN A 48 -12.67 -3.06 -8.31
CA ASN A 48 -14.11 -3.21 -8.16
C ASN A 48 -14.56 -4.68 -8.29
N GLU A 49 -13.92 -5.46 -9.14
CA GLU A 49 -14.19 -6.90 -9.23
C GLU A 49 -13.74 -7.63 -7.96
N GLY A 50 -12.57 -7.30 -7.43
CA GLY A 50 -12.09 -7.83 -6.15
C GLY A 50 -13.03 -7.49 -4.97
N VAL A 51 -13.54 -6.26 -4.93
CA VAL A 51 -14.53 -5.82 -3.90
C VAL A 51 -15.78 -6.68 -3.94
N LYS A 52 -16.30 -7.03 -5.12
CA LYS A 52 -17.47 -7.90 -5.24
C LYS A 52 -17.24 -9.31 -4.70
N ARG A 53 -16.01 -9.80 -4.78
CA ARG A 53 -15.61 -11.14 -4.30
C ARG A 53 -15.27 -11.14 -2.82
N SER A 54 -15.00 -9.98 -2.22
CA SER A 54 -14.52 -9.85 -0.85
C SER A 54 -15.58 -10.23 0.19
N GLN A 55 -15.14 -10.92 1.24
CA GLN A 55 -15.99 -11.40 2.33
C GLN A 55 -15.84 -10.58 3.62
N TYR A 56 -14.74 -9.84 3.78
CA TYR A 56 -14.43 -9.13 5.01
C TYR A 56 -14.70 -7.62 4.91
N GLU A 57 -14.86 -7.00 6.08
CA GLU A 57 -15.25 -5.58 6.22
C GLU A 57 -14.10 -4.60 5.98
N ILE A 58 -12.84 -5.06 5.99
CA ILE A 58 -11.69 -4.22 5.65
C ILE A 58 -11.15 -4.69 4.31
N LEU A 59 -11.09 -3.77 3.36
CA LEU A 59 -10.54 -3.99 2.03
C LEU A 59 -9.13 -3.41 2.00
N CYS A 60 -8.16 -4.20 1.55
CA CYS A 60 -6.78 -3.77 1.37
C CYS A 60 -6.38 -3.97 -0.09
N PHE A 61 -6.19 -2.89 -0.82
CA PHE A 61 -5.71 -2.89 -2.20
C PHE A 61 -4.19 -2.83 -2.18
N MET A 62 -3.54 -3.73 -2.88
CA MET A 62 -2.08 -3.89 -2.84
C MET A 62 -1.53 -4.12 -4.26
N HIS A 63 -0.34 -3.58 -4.55
CA HIS A 63 0.36 -3.86 -5.79
C HIS A 63 0.89 -5.31 -5.83
N ASP A 64 1.05 -5.86 -7.04
CA ASP A 64 1.52 -7.22 -7.30
C ASP A 64 3.05 -7.40 -7.12
N ASP A 65 3.75 -6.36 -6.70
CA ASP A 65 5.19 -6.36 -6.43
C ASP A 65 5.54 -5.84 -5.00
N THR A 66 4.56 -5.86 -4.10
CA THR A 66 4.72 -5.40 -2.71
C THR A 66 5.06 -6.58 -1.79
N LEU A 67 6.13 -6.45 -0.99
CA LEU A 67 6.49 -7.39 0.06
C LEU A 67 6.23 -6.78 1.44
N CYS A 68 5.59 -7.53 2.32
CA CYS A 68 5.25 -7.12 3.68
C CYS A 68 6.32 -7.60 4.66
N HIS A 69 7.05 -6.66 5.28
CA HIS A 69 8.11 -6.98 6.26
C HIS A 69 7.68 -6.71 7.71
N GLN A 70 6.68 -5.84 7.91
CA GLN A 70 6.19 -5.48 9.23
C GLN A 70 5.33 -6.62 9.79
N GLN A 71 5.71 -7.17 10.96
CA GLN A 71 4.91 -8.17 11.65
C GLN A 71 3.60 -7.57 12.18
N ASN A 72 2.52 -8.35 12.10
CA ASN A 72 1.18 -8.00 12.58
C ASN A 72 0.58 -6.74 11.90
N TRP A 73 1.02 -6.41 10.67
CA TRP A 73 0.55 -5.22 9.97
C TRP A 73 -0.97 -5.22 9.76
N GLY A 74 -1.60 -6.38 9.58
CA GLY A 74 -3.05 -6.47 9.44
C GLY A 74 -3.79 -6.20 10.74
N GLN A 75 -3.23 -6.61 11.90
CA GLN A 75 -3.80 -6.23 13.20
C GLN A 75 -3.70 -4.73 13.43
N ILE A 76 -2.57 -4.12 13.04
CA ILE A 76 -2.36 -2.66 13.14
C ILE A 76 -3.40 -1.93 12.29
N LEU A 77 -3.64 -2.38 11.05
CA LEU A 77 -4.68 -1.81 10.18
C LEU A 77 -6.08 -1.93 10.79
N CYS A 78 -6.43 -3.10 11.32
CA CYS A 78 -7.71 -3.28 12.01
C CYS A 78 -7.88 -2.30 13.16
N GLY A 79 -6.83 -2.08 13.95
CA GLY A 79 -6.84 -1.13 15.07
C GLY A 79 -7.09 0.31 14.63
N TYR A 80 -6.57 0.75 13.49
CA TYR A 80 -6.87 2.09 12.98
C TYR A 80 -8.36 2.28 12.67
N PHE A 81 -9.02 1.28 12.09
CA PHE A 81 -10.45 1.36 11.72
C PHE A 81 -11.41 1.19 12.91
N GLU A 82 -10.92 0.98 14.12
CA GLU A 82 -11.71 1.15 15.35
C GLU A 82 -12.10 2.62 15.56
N ASN A 83 -11.33 3.56 15.01
CA ASN A 83 -11.70 4.96 14.96
C ASN A 83 -12.59 5.22 13.71
N PRO A 84 -13.88 5.54 13.87
CA PRO A 84 -14.82 5.73 12.76
C PRO A 84 -14.52 6.99 11.91
N GLN A 85 -13.60 7.85 12.33
CA GLN A 85 -13.16 9.00 11.56
C GLN A 85 -12.11 8.63 10.51
N ILE A 86 -11.51 7.44 10.60
CA ILE A 86 -10.51 6.97 9.63
C ILE A 86 -11.23 6.21 8.51
N GLY A 87 -11.30 6.84 7.34
CA GLY A 87 -11.91 6.25 6.15
C GLY A 87 -10.93 5.63 5.17
N LEU A 88 -9.64 5.99 5.25
CA LEU A 88 -8.58 5.49 4.38
C LEU A 88 -7.25 5.45 5.12
N VAL A 89 -6.54 4.35 5.00
CA VAL A 89 -5.16 4.19 5.48
C VAL A 89 -4.27 3.81 4.31
N GLY A 90 -3.14 4.48 4.16
CA GLY A 90 -2.08 4.12 3.20
C GLY A 90 -0.72 4.08 3.89
N ILE A 91 0.25 3.41 3.27
CA ILE A 91 1.62 3.30 3.80
C ILE A 91 2.56 4.36 3.24
N SER A 92 2.12 5.12 2.27
CA SER A 92 2.91 6.12 1.56
C SER A 92 2.03 7.28 1.14
N GLY A 93 2.54 8.51 1.26
CA GLY A 93 1.78 9.69 0.94
C GLY A 93 2.53 10.98 1.24
N ALA A 94 1.84 12.11 1.16
CA ALA A 94 2.42 13.42 1.45
C ALA A 94 1.45 14.35 2.17
N LEU A 95 2.01 15.26 2.97
CA LEU A 95 1.27 16.32 3.67
C LEU A 95 0.89 17.48 2.75
N TYR A 96 1.45 17.51 1.55
CA TYR A 96 1.22 18.57 0.57
C TYR A 96 1.09 18.00 -0.83
N LEU A 97 0.18 18.56 -1.61
CA LEU A 97 0.05 18.29 -3.04
C LEU A 97 0.25 19.60 -3.80
N SER A 98 1.16 19.60 -4.78
CA SER A 98 1.40 20.74 -5.65
C SER A 98 0.14 21.09 -6.45
N SER A 99 -0.12 22.39 -6.63
CA SER A 99 -1.13 22.87 -7.58
C SER A 99 -0.72 22.66 -9.05
N LEU A 100 0.55 22.39 -9.31
CA LEU A 100 1.05 22.05 -10.63
C LEU A 100 0.97 20.54 -10.86
N PRO A 101 0.72 20.08 -12.10
CA PRO A 101 0.76 18.67 -12.45
C PRO A 101 2.18 18.11 -12.21
N ALA A 102 2.37 17.43 -11.09
CA ALA A 102 3.63 16.84 -10.71
C ALA A 102 3.38 15.59 -9.83
N PRO A 103 4.26 14.60 -9.85
CA PRO A 103 4.18 13.50 -8.91
C PRO A 103 4.22 14.01 -7.47
N TRP A 104 3.47 13.39 -6.55
CA TRP A 104 3.38 13.81 -5.15
C TRP A 104 4.75 13.82 -4.44
N TRP A 105 5.71 13.02 -4.91
CA TRP A 105 7.09 12.96 -4.37
C TRP A 105 8.05 13.99 -4.97
N SER A 106 7.64 14.78 -5.96
CA SER A 106 8.54 15.71 -6.67
C SER A 106 8.96 16.93 -5.86
N ILE A 107 8.33 17.17 -4.72
CA ILE A 107 8.52 18.38 -3.90
C ILE A 107 9.59 18.18 -2.82
N SER A 108 10.17 17.00 -2.73
CA SER A 108 11.10 16.61 -1.66
C SER A 108 12.47 17.33 -1.66
N ASN A 109 12.78 18.16 -2.66
CA ASN A 109 14.11 18.77 -2.83
C ASN A 109 14.18 20.27 -2.58
N SER A 110 13.13 20.91 -2.12
CA SER A 110 13.18 22.33 -1.81
C SER A 110 13.15 22.55 -0.30
N SER A 111 13.72 23.66 0.12
CA SER A 111 13.93 24.15 1.49
C SER A 111 12.64 24.29 2.35
N PHE A 112 11.59 23.60 2.03
CA PHE A 112 10.36 23.50 2.79
C PHE A 112 10.35 22.15 3.49
N ASP A 113 10.05 22.12 4.78
CA ASP A 113 9.90 20.93 5.62
C ASP A 113 8.65 20.09 5.22
N PHE A 114 8.54 19.72 3.94
CA PHE A 114 7.51 18.80 3.48
C PHE A 114 7.99 17.39 3.71
N GLN A 115 7.50 16.80 4.77
CA GLN A 115 7.75 15.39 5.06
C GLN A 115 6.88 14.55 4.10
N CYS A 116 7.53 13.92 3.12
CA CYS A 116 6.95 12.75 2.49
C CYS A 116 6.96 11.63 3.53
N ILE A 117 5.78 11.18 3.94
CA ILE A 117 5.65 10.06 4.85
C ILE A 117 5.54 8.80 4.01
N ALA A 118 6.63 8.08 3.87
CA ALA A 118 6.61 6.76 3.26
C ALA A 118 7.67 5.89 3.91
N GLN A 119 7.26 4.78 4.46
CA GLN A 119 8.16 3.66 4.73
C GLN A 119 7.99 2.62 3.61
N CYS A 120 8.42 2.97 2.42
CA CYS A 120 8.51 2.02 1.33
C CYS A 120 9.98 1.69 1.09
N VAL A 121 10.42 0.51 1.46
CA VAL A 121 11.71 -0.04 1.05
C VAL A 121 11.50 -0.62 -0.35
N ARG A 122 12.00 0.06 -1.35
CA ARG A 122 12.00 -0.45 -2.71
C ARG A 122 13.24 -1.31 -2.91
N ASP A 123 13.10 -2.61 -2.84
CA ASP A 123 14.11 -3.53 -3.32
C ASP A 123 13.90 -3.73 -4.83
N THR A 124 14.73 -3.06 -5.65
CA THR A 124 14.73 -3.28 -7.09
C THR A 124 15.84 -4.27 -7.44
N ASN A 125 15.65 -5.53 -7.08
CA ASN A 125 16.53 -6.63 -7.48
C ASN A 125 16.32 -7.02 -8.96
N ARG A 126 16.21 -6.03 -9.84
CA ARG A 126 16.32 -6.24 -11.28
C ARG A 126 17.80 -6.17 -11.64
N LYS A 127 18.29 -7.18 -12.33
CA LYS A 127 19.70 -7.45 -12.67
C LYS A 127 20.53 -6.29 -13.24
N ASP A 128 19.94 -5.12 -13.51
CA ASP A 128 20.58 -3.97 -14.13
C ASP A 128 20.25 -2.61 -13.51
N ARG A 129 19.64 -2.56 -12.34
CA ARG A 129 19.38 -1.29 -11.67
C ARG A 129 19.96 -1.34 -10.27
N SER A 130 20.96 -0.47 -10.04
CA SER A 130 21.44 -0.16 -8.70
C SER A 130 20.26 0.03 -7.76
N ILE A 131 20.33 -0.59 -6.59
CA ILE A 131 19.39 -0.40 -5.48
C ILE A 131 19.35 1.11 -5.21
N SER A 132 18.38 1.81 -5.76
CA SER A 132 18.07 3.13 -5.28
C SER A 132 17.27 2.92 -3.99
N ARG A 133 17.96 2.86 -2.87
CA ARG A 133 17.33 3.17 -1.60
C ARG A 133 16.86 4.61 -1.71
N GLN A 134 15.66 4.83 -2.15
CA GLN A 134 14.94 6.01 -1.74
C GLN A 134 14.67 5.80 -0.24
N SER A 135 15.65 6.18 0.57
CA SER A 135 15.39 6.42 1.97
C SER A 135 14.46 7.62 2.00
N VAL A 136 13.20 7.31 2.00
CA VAL A 136 12.21 8.26 2.47
C VAL A 136 12.64 8.60 3.89
N ILE A 137 12.73 9.87 4.17
CA ILE A 137 13.18 10.46 5.42
C ILE A 137 12.61 9.62 6.56
N PRO A 138 13.44 9.03 7.42
CA PRO A 138 12.92 8.35 8.58
C PRO A 138 12.14 9.40 9.35
N VAL A 139 10.86 9.18 9.50
CA VAL A 139 10.09 9.89 10.50
C VAL A 139 10.82 9.62 11.81
N GLN A 140 11.40 10.65 12.41
CA GLN A 140 12.06 10.55 13.69
C GLN A 140 11.02 10.06 14.69
N GLU A 141 11.26 8.92 15.29
CA GLU A 141 10.43 8.14 16.19
C GLU A 141 9.45 7.18 15.46
N PRO A 142 9.28 5.95 15.98
CA PRO A 142 8.19 5.10 15.54
C PRO A 142 6.90 5.85 15.88
N LEU A 143 6.20 6.32 14.87
CA LEU A 143 4.88 6.89 15.06
C LEU A 143 4.01 5.81 15.70
N SER A 144 3.80 5.94 16.99
CA SER A 144 2.71 5.24 17.67
C SER A 144 1.38 5.86 17.22
N GLY A 145 1.04 5.67 15.92
CA GLY A 145 -0.15 6.31 15.40
C GLY A 145 -0.12 6.46 13.88
N TYR A 146 -1.03 7.25 13.38
CA TYR A 146 -1.17 7.66 12.00
C TYR A 146 -0.94 9.17 11.87
N THR A 147 -0.65 9.61 10.65
CA THR A 147 -0.54 11.02 10.32
C THR A 147 -1.53 11.33 9.20
N ASP A 148 -2.30 12.40 9.37
CA ASP A 148 -3.20 12.89 8.32
C ASP A 148 -2.38 13.40 7.14
N VAL A 149 -2.76 12.94 5.94
CA VAL A 149 -2.09 13.30 4.69
C VAL A 149 -3.12 13.80 3.68
N VAL A 150 -2.67 14.58 2.70
CA VAL A 150 -3.55 15.08 1.62
C VAL A 150 -3.53 14.16 0.40
N VAL A 151 -2.56 13.24 0.32
CA VAL A 151 -2.47 12.24 -0.75
C VAL A 151 -1.85 10.96 -0.22
N CYS A 152 -2.45 9.81 -0.57
CA CYS A 152 -1.87 8.49 -0.39
C CYS A 152 -1.45 7.90 -1.73
N ASP A 153 -0.35 7.15 -1.73
CA ASP A 153 0.08 6.36 -2.88
C ASP A 153 -0.68 5.03 -2.93
N GLY A 154 -0.89 4.53 -4.15
CA GLY A 154 -1.64 3.30 -4.40
C GLY A 154 -0.92 1.99 -4.09
N ILE A 155 0.32 2.02 -3.59
CA ILE A 155 1.10 0.80 -3.29
C ILE A 155 0.34 -0.13 -2.33
N LEU A 156 -0.21 0.43 -1.28
CA LEU A 156 -1.12 -0.23 -0.36
C LEU A 156 -2.10 0.81 0.19
N LEU A 157 -3.38 0.55 -0.03
CA LEU A 157 -4.48 1.35 0.50
C LEU A 157 -5.49 0.44 1.19
N ALA A 158 -5.94 0.82 2.37
CA ALA A 158 -6.98 0.10 3.08
C ALA A 158 -8.17 1.02 3.41
N ILE A 159 -9.38 0.47 3.28
CA ILE A 159 -10.64 1.17 3.58
C ILE A 159 -11.61 0.23 4.30
N PRO A 160 -12.52 0.74 5.12
CA PRO A 160 -13.70 -0.04 5.51
C PRO A 160 -14.63 -0.23 4.29
N LYS A 161 -15.32 -1.38 4.24
CA LYS A 161 -16.24 -1.75 3.16
C LYS A 161 -17.57 -1.00 3.27
#